data_4121b63b244fb6ebec5e14f873bc6b26
#
_entry.id   4121b63b244fb6ebec5e14f873bc6b26
#
_cell.length_a   1.000
_cell.length_b   1.000
_cell.length_c   1.000
_cell.angle_alpha   90.00
_cell.angle_beta   90.00
_cell.angle_gamma   90.00
#
_symmetry.space_group_name_H-M   'P 1'
#
loop_
_entity.id
_entity.type
_entity.pdbx_description
1 polymer ?
#
loop_
_entity_poly.entity_id
_entity_poly.type
_entity_poly.pdbx_seq_one_letter_code
_entity_poly.pdbx_strand_id
1 'polypeptide(L)'
;MVTFGYGVEATGYAGIKPASFLQLQRINNIGGITITPATIDASALEDSVTKTVAGRGETGGTWTVTVNFTSETKTEWANLISAYQTAKASGLNMWFETIVPGFEDAFFVVAQPPEAIPMPEIAQNGLLTVEFPLVIVDVKGMSAKVAFT
;
A
#
# COMPACT_ATOMS: atom_id res chain seq x y z
N MET A 1 4.06 -18.61 3.29
CA MET A 1 3.00 -17.71 3.76
C MET A 1 3.39 -16.27 3.47
N VAL A 2 2.49 -15.49 2.89
CA VAL A 2 2.72 -14.07 2.65
C VAL A 2 2.52 -13.30 3.97
N THR A 3 3.45 -12.42 4.29
CA THR A 3 3.36 -11.55 5.46
C THR A 3 3.26 -10.09 5.01
N PHE A 4 2.53 -9.30 5.79
CA PHE A 4 2.20 -7.91 5.45
C PHE A 4 2.31 -7.05 6.71
N GLY A 5 2.85 -5.86 6.55
CA GLY A 5 3.01 -4.95 7.68
C GLY A 5 3.18 -3.51 7.25
N TYR A 6 3.23 -2.62 8.23
CA TYR A 6 3.35 -1.18 8.01
C TYR A 6 4.48 -0.59 8.82
N GLY A 7 5.01 0.53 8.34
CA GLY A 7 5.98 1.33 9.06
C GLY A 7 5.79 2.80 8.75
N VAL A 8 6.23 3.67 9.64
CA VAL A 8 6.11 5.12 9.49
C VAL A 8 7.50 5.71 9.31
N GLU A 9 7.63 6.66 8.41
CA GLU A 9 8.88 7.38 8.20
C GLU A 9 9.36 8.06 9.48
N ALA A 10 10.66 8.05 9.72
CA ALA A 10 11.24 8.71 10.89
C ALA A 10 11.27 10.23 10.71
N THR A 11 11.14 10.96 11.81
CA THR A 11 11.24 12.42 11.80
C THR A 11 12.60 12.85 11.25
N GLY A 12 12.59 13.75 10.27
CA GLY A 12 13.80 14.19 9.57
C GLY A 12 14.23 13.30 8.42
N TYR A 13 13.53 12.20 8.16
CA TYR A 13 13.85 11.26 7.09
C TYR A 13 12.64 11.00 6.17
N ALA A 14 11.90 12.06 5.86
CA ALA A 14 10.76 11.96 4.95
C ALA A 14 11.21 11.41 3.57
N GLY A 15 10.45 10.46 3.03
CA GLY A 15 10.75 9.79 1.77
C GLY A 15 11.76 8.65 1.87
N ILE A 16 12.31 8.38 3.03
CA ILE A 16 13.27 7.30 3.26
C ILE A 16 12.56 6.11 3.90
N LYS A 17 12.90 4.90 3.45
CA LYS A 17 12.32 3.66 3.95
C LYS A 17 12.45 3.57 5.47
N PRO A 18 11.35 3.28 6.20
CA PRO A 18 11.41 3.09 7.65
C PRO A 18 12.37 1.97 8.05
N ALA A 19 12.98 2.13 9.21
CA ALA A 19 13.91 1.12 9.74
C ALA A 19 13.19 -0.07 10.38
N SER A 20 11.91 0.07 10.75
CA SER A 20 11.13 -0.98 11.37
C SER A 20 9.70 -1.01 10.84
N PHE A 21 9.14 -2.22 10.79
CA PHE A 21 7.78 -2.48 10.35
C PHE A 21 7.08 -3.37 11.36
N LEU A 22 5.80 -3.13 11.58
CA LEU A 22 4.94 -3.95 12.43
C LEU A 22 4.09 -4.86 11.55
N GLN A 23 4.08 -6.15 11.86
CA GLN A 23 3.30 -7.13 11.12
C GLN A 23 1.81 -6.98 11.41
N LEU A 24 1.00 -7.00 10.35
CA LEU A 24 -0.45 -7.10 10.43
C LEU A 24 -0.86 -8.56 10.23
N GLN A 25 -1.76 -9.04 11.07
CA GLN A 25 -2.18 -10.42 11.07
C GLN A 25 -3.52 -10.63 10.36
N ARG A 26 -3.84 -11.88 10.05
CA ARG A 26 -5.11 -12.30 9.48
C ARG A 26 -5.48 -11.58 8.19
N ILE A 27 -4.48 -11.26 7.39
CA ILE A 27 -4.69 -10.70 6.06
C ILE A 27 -5.27 -11.80 5.17
N ASN A 28 -6.43 -11.55 4.60
CA ASN A 28 -7.13 -12.48 3.73
C ASN A 28 -6.73 -12.28 2.26
N ASN A 29 -6.70 -11.02 1.82
CA ASN A 29 -6.37 -10.69 0.44
C ASN A 29 -5.68 -9.32 0.38
N ILE A 30 -4.65 -9.24 -0.46
CA ILE A 30 -3.96 -7.99 -0.77
C ILE A 30 -4.16 -7.74 -2.25
N GLY A 31 -4.80 -6.63 -2.60
CA GLY A 31 -5.03 -6.27 -4.00
C GLY A 31 -3.74 -6.05 -4.76
N GLY A 32 -3.75 -6.38 -6.05
CA GLY A 32 -2.62 -6.11 -6.92
C GLY A 32 -2.51 -4.64 -7.27
N ILE A 33 -1.30 -4.17 -7.52
CA ILE A 33 -1.02 -2.82 -7.96
C ILE A 33 -0.35 -2.91 -9.32
N THR A 34 -0.94 -2.23 -10.31
CA THR A 34 -0.39 -2.16 -11.66
C THR A 34 0.06 -0.73 -11.92
N ILE A 35 1.29 -0.58 -12.40
CA ILE A 35 1.82 0.71 -12.83
C ILE A 35 1.72 0.75 -14.35
N THR A 36 0.88 1.64 -14.87
CA THR A 36 0.69 1.80 -16.30
C THR A 36 1.41 3.07 -16.76
N PRO A 37 2.41 2.97 -17.64
CA PRO A 37 3.07 4.17 -18.14
C PRO A 37 2.10 4.95 -19.04
N ALA A 38 2.05 6.26 -18.83
CA ALA A 38 1.32 7.15 -19.73
C ALA A 38 2.09 7.29 -21.05
N THR A 39 1.37 7.46 -22.15
CA THR A 39 1.96 7.69 -23.46
C THR A 39 1.70 9.11 -23.92
N ILE A 40 2.71 9.71 -24.55
CA ILE A 40 2.62 11.06 -25.13
C ILE A 40 2.78 10.91 -26.63
N ASP A 41 1.85 11.49 -27.39
CA ASP A 41 1.92 11.47 -28.86
C ASP A 41 3.04 12.41 -29.32
N ALA A 42 4.05 11.83 -29.94
CA ALA A 42 5.20 12.55 -30.48
C ALA A 42 5.24 12.51 -32.02
N SER A 43 4.11 12.20 -32.67
CA SER A 43 4.02 12.13 -34.14
C SER A 43 4.15 13.50 -34.77
N ALA A 44 4.88 13.56 -35.89
CA ALA A 44 4.87 14.73 -36.78
C ALA A 44 3.83 14.54 -37.89
N LEU A 45 3.40 15.63 -38.53
CA LEU A 45 2.39 15.59 -39.63
C LEU A 45 2.82 14.71 -40.80
N GLU A 46 4.10 14.63 -41.05
CA GLU A 46 4.67 13.81 -42.14
C GLU A 46 4.92 12.35 -41.76
N ASP A 47 4.70 11.98 -40.50
CA ASP A 47 4.85 10.60 -40.07
C ASP A 47 3.69 9.74 -40.54
N SER A 48 3.98 8.62 -41.21
CA SER A 48 2.98 7.67 -41.65
C SER A 48 2.45 6.76 -40.55
N VAL A 49 3.15 6.72 -39.39
CA VAL A 49 2.81 5.90 -38.21
C VAL A 49 2.84 6.81 -37.00
N THR A 50 1.84 6.66 -36.12
CA THR A 50 1.78 7.41 -34.87
C THR A 50 2.97 7.00 -33.95
N LYS A 51 3.72 8.00 -33.51
CA LYS A 51 4.83 7.81 -32.60
C LYS A 51 4.44 8.30 -31.20
N THR A 52 4.74 7.51 -30.19
CA THR A 52 4.45 7.84 -28.79
C THR A 52 5.70 7.74 -27.93
N VAL A 53 5.72 8.53 -26.86
CA VAL A 53 6.79 8.54 -25.86
C VAL A 53 6.18 8.17 -24.51
N ALA A 54 6.87 7.34 -23.74
CA ALA A 54 6.42 6.99 -22.40
C ALA A 54 6.48 8.19 -21.47
N GLY A 55 5.38 8.48 -20.79
CA GLY A 55 5.28 9.52 -19.77
C GLY A 55 5.41 8.95 -18.37
N ARG A 56 4.89 9.70 -17.39
CA ARG A 56 4.90 9.25 -15.98
C ARG A 56 3.92 8.08 -15.80
N GLY A 57 4.33 7.07 -15.03
CA GLY A 57 3.47 5.94 -14.70
C GLY A 57 2.33 6.30 -13.75
N GLU A 58 1.21 5.59 -13.88
CA GLU A 58 0.04 5.75 -13.03
C GLU A 58 -0.23 4.45 -12.26
N THR A 59 -0.73 4.57 -11.02
CA THR A 59 -0.91 3.44 -10.11
C THR A 59 -2.37 3.02 -9.92
N GLY A 60 -3.32 3.72 -10.53
CA GLY A 60 -4.75 3.41 -10.38
C GLY A 60 -5.41 3.95 -9.11
N GLY A 61 -4.68 4.53 -8.21
CA GLY A 61 -5.16 5.33 -7.08
C GLY A 61 -5.53 4.59 -5.82
N THR A 62 -6.36 3.54 -5.87
CA THR A 62 -6.86 2.83 -4.68
C THR A 62 -6.34 1.40 -4.63
N TRP A 63 -5.89 1.00 -3.44
CA TRP A 63 -5.39 -0.34 -3.16
C TRP A 63 -6.18 -0.93 -2.01
N THR A 64 -6.81 -2.08 -2.24
CA THR A 64 -7.71 -2.69 -1.25
C THR A 64 -7.02 -3.87 -0.57
N VAL A 65 -7.06 -3.87 0.76
CA VAL A 65 -6.57 -4.97 1.59
C VAL A 65 -7.76 -5.54 2.37
N THR A 66 -8.01 -6.83 2.23
CA THR A 66 -9.10 -7.52 2.92
C THR A 66 -8.54 -8.29 4.11
N VAL A 67 -9.15 -8.10 5.27
CA VAL A 67 -8.70 -8.65 6.56
C VAL A 67 -9.85 -9.38 7.23
N ASN A 68 -9.57 -10.50 7.87
CA ASN A 68 -10.53 -11.14 8.77
C ASN A 68 -10.74 -10.25 10.00
N PHE A 69 -11.98 -9.83 10.23
CA PHE A 69 -12.27 -8.87 11.29
C PHE A 69 -12.44 -9.57 12.64
N THR A 70 -11.44 -9.39 13.49
CA THR A 70 -11.46 -9.89 14.89
C THR A 70 -11.13 -8.74 15.84
N SER A 71 -11.26 -8.97 17.15
CA SER A 71 -10.87 -7.95 18.13
C SER A 71 -9.41 -7.57 18.01
N GLU A 72 -8.56 -8.52 17.67
CA GLU A 72 -7.12 -8.31 17.50
C GLU A 72 -6.81 -7.47 16.27
N THR A 73 -7.41 -7.80 15.12
CA THR A 73 -7.21 -7.04 13.89
C THR A 73 -7.79 -5.65 13.98
N LYS A 74 -8.93 -5.50 14.67
CA LYS A 74 -9.50 -4.19 14.96
C LYS A 74 -8.49 -3.30 15.70
N THR A 75 -7.85 -3.84 16.74
CA THR A 75 -6.86 -3.10 17.52
C THR A 75 -5.63 -2.76 16.68
N GLU A 76 -5.12 -3.69 15.88
CA GLU A 76 -3.98 -3.46 15.00
C GLU A 76 -4.25 -2.32 14.01
N TRP A 77 -5.39 -2.35 13.35
CA TRP A 77 -5.74 -1.32 12.37
C TRP A 77 -6.08 0.02 13.01
N ALA A 78 -6.66 0.01 14.22
CA ALA A 78 -6.86 1.24 14.97
C ALA A 78 -5.53 1.91 15.33
N ASN A 79 -4.54 1.12 15.74
CA ASN A 79 -3.20 1.60 16.01
C ASN A 79 -2.51 2.13 14.76
N LEU A 80 -2.69 1.44 13.63
CA LEU A 80 -2.17 1.86 12.34
C LEU A 80 -2.74 3.22 11.93
N ILE A 81 -4.06 3.40 12.04
CA ILE A 81 -4.72 4.66 11.69
C ILE A 81 -4.25 5.80 12.60
N SER A 82 -4.12 5.54 13.91
CA SER A 82 -3.56 6.52 14.86
C SER A 82 -2.12 6.91 14.52
N ALA A 83 -1.29 5.93 14.19
CA ALA A 83 0.10 6.16 13.80
C ALA A 83 0.17 7.00 12.52
N TYR A 84 -0.71 6.74 11.56
CA TYR A 84 -0.78 7.51 10.33
C TYR A 84 -1.19 8.96 10.59
N GLN A 85 -2.18 9.20 11.44
CA GLN A 85 -2.62 10.56 11.76
C GLN A 85 -1.50 11.37 12.42
N THR A 86 -0.74 10.75 13.30
CA THR A 86 0.43 11.37 13.93
C THR A 86 1.51 11.68 12.89
N ALA A 87 1.78 10.74 11.99
CA ALA A 87 2.76 10.93 10.92
C ALA A 87 2.34 12.04 9.96
N LYS A 88 1.07 12.08 9.59
CA LYS A 88 0.52 13.09 8.70
C LYS A 88 0.68 14.49 9.27
N ALA A 89 0.46 14.65 10.57
CA ALA A 89 0.64 15.93 11.25
C ALA A 89 2.09 16.42 11.19
N SER A 90 3.05 15.50 11.09
CA SER A 90 4.48 15.80 10.97
C SER A 90 4.98 15.79 9.52
N GLY A 91 4.09 15.64 8.54
CA GLY A 91 4.47 15.57 7.12
C GLY A 91 5.15 14.27 6.69
N LEU A 92 4.99 13.21 7.46
CA LEU A 92 5.59 11.90 7.19
C LEU A 92 4.57 10.97 6.54
N ASN A 93 5.07 10.02 5.75
CA ASN A 93 4.24 9.03 5.07
C ASN A 93 4.29 7.67 5.77
N MET A 94 3.30 6.85 5.49
CA MET A 94 3.25 5.47 5.96
C MET A 94 3.59 4.53 4.82
N TRP A 95 4.46 3.56 5.09
CA TRP A 95 4.90 2.55 4.14
C TRP A 95 4.29 1.20 4.49
N PHE A 96 4.03 0.41 3.47
CA PHE A 96 3.55 -0.96 3.63
C PHE A 96 4.54 -1.92 2.98
N GLU A 97 4.85 -2.98 3.70
CA GLU A 97 5.76 -4.02 3.23
C GLU A 97 4.98 -5.32 3.04
N THR A 98 5.14 -5.94 1.87
CA THR A 98 4.59 -7.26 1.56
C THR A 98 5.74 -8.22 1.31
N ILE A 99 5.88 -9.24 2.14
CA ILE A 99 6.90 -10.27 2.00
C ILE A 99 6.26 -11.52 1.43
N VAL A 100 6.71 -11.94 0.25
CA VAL A 100 6.25 -13.17 -0.40
C VAL A 100 7.33 -14.23 -0.22
N PRO A 101 6.99 -15.44 0.26
CA PRO A 101 7.97 -16.52 0.40
C PRO A 101 8.64 -16.85 -0.93
N GLY A 102 9.93 -17.09 -0.89
CA GLY A 102 10.72 -17.43 -2.06
C GLY A 102 11.38 -16.25 -2.77
N PHE A 103 11.04 -15.03 -2.41
CA PHE A 103 11.72 -13.84 -2.91
C PHE A 103 12.71 -13.30 -1.88
N GLU A 104 13.86 -12.85 -2.35
CA GLU A 104 14.86 -12.22 -1.47
C GLU A 104 14.43 -10.80 -1.05
N ASP A 105 13.71 -10.12 -1.92
CA ASP A 105 13.22 -8.77 -1.68
C ASP A 105 11.74 -8.76 -1.32
N ALA A 106 11.30 -7.65 -0.73
CA ALA A 106 9.90 -7.40 -0.40
C ALA A 106 9.35 -6.24 -1.23
N PHE A 107 8.04 -6.21 -1.41
CA PHE A 107 7.36 -5.09 -2.06
C PHE A 107 7.10 -3.98 -1.05
N PHE A 108 7.43 -2.75 -1.43
CA PHE A 108 7.19 -1.56 -0.63
C PHE A 108 6.27 -0.59 -1.36
N VAL A 109 5.23 -0.13 -0.68
CA VAL A 109 4.26 0.82 -1.20
C VAL A 109 4.04 1.90 -0.17
N VAL A 110 4.01 3.16 -0.61
CA VAL A 110 3.62 4.30 0.23
C VAL A 110 2.14 4.55 -0.02
N ALA A 111 1.32 4.43 1.01
CA ALA A 111 -0.13 4.58 0.88
C ALA A 111 -0.72 5.25 2.12
N GLN A 112 -1.93 5.79 1.96
CA GLN A 112 -2.68 6.44 3.03
C GLN A 112 -3.86 5.56 3.42
N PRO A 113 -3.96 5.13 4.69
CA PRO A 113 -5.12 4.38 5.16
C PRO A 113 -6.34 5.29 5.32
N PRO A 114 -7.56 4.72 5.43
CA PRO A 114 -8.74 5.52 5.72
C PRO A 114 -8.66 6.14 7.12
N GLU A 115 -9.40 7.21 7.35
CA GLU A 115 -9.38 7.92 8.63
C GLU A 115 -10.04 7.13 9.77
N ALA A 116 -10.90 6.17 9.44
CA ALA A 116 -11.59 5.32 10.39
C ALA A 116 -11.74 3.92 9.83
N ILE A 117 -11.94 2.94 10.72
CA ILE A 117 -12.20 1.56 10.31
C ILE A 117 -13.55 1.51 9.59
N PRO A 118 -13.59 1.03 8.32
CA PRO A 118 -14.85 0.91 7.61
C PRO A 118 -15.74 -0.15 8.25
N MET A 119 -17.04 0.04 8.17
CA MET A 119 -17.99 -0.95 8.64
C MET A 119 -18.08 -2.10 7.62
N PRO A 120 -17.79 -3.34 8.01
CA PRO A 120 -17.90 -4.47 7.09
C PRO A 120 -19.36 -4.87 6.86
N GLU A 121 -19.60 -5.59 5.78
CA GLU A 121 -20.88 -6.24 5.59
C GLU A 121 -21.04 -7.36 6.63
N ILE A 122 -22.14 -7.34 7.34
CA ILE A 122 -22.45 -8.36 8.35
C ILE A 122 -23.56 -9.24 7.80
N ALA A 123 -23.19 -10.45 7.37
CA ALA A 123 -24.12 -11.43 6.82
C ALA A 123 -24.27 -12.62 7.74
N GLN A 124 -25.45 -13.19 7.77
CA GLN A 124 -25.72 -14.41 8.53
C GLN A 124 -24.94 -15.58 7.91
N ASN A 125 -24.26 -16.37 8.73
CA ASN A 125 -23.45 -17.51 8.32
C ASN A 125 -22.24 -17.16 7.42
N GLY A 126 -21.86 -15.89 7.36
CA GLY A 126 -20.69 -15.45 6.62
C GLY A 126 -19.48 -15.24 7.51
N LEU A 127 -18.29 -15.35 6.94
CA LEU A 127 -17.07 -14.94 7.60
C LEU A 127 -17.02 -13.42 7.66
N LEU A 128 -16.77 -12.86 8.84
CA LEU A 128 -16.68 -11.42 8.99
C LEU A 128 -15.33 -10.93 8.48
N THR A 129 -15.36 -10.22 7.36
CA THR A 129 -14.17 -9.59 6.76
C THR A 129 -14.40 -8.11 6.55
N VAL A 130 -13.34 -7.34 6.57
CA VAL A 130 -13.38 -5.91 6.30
C VAL A 130 -12.37 -5.57 5.20
N GLU A 131 -12.77 -4.68 4.30
CA GLU A 131 -11.91 -4.19 3.23
C GLU A 131 -11.42 -2.80 3.59
N PHE A 132 -10.10 -2.63 3.62
CA PHE A 132 -9.47 -1.33 3.86
C PHE A 132 -9.03 -0.74 2.53
N PRO A 133 -9.66 0.35 2.07
CA PRO A 133 -9.20 1.06 0.88
C PRO A 133 -8.02 1.96 1.26
N LEU A 134 -6.89 1.75 0.61
CA LEU A 134 -5.69 2.56 0.81
C LEU A 134 -5.47 3.39 -0.45
N VAL A 135 -5.18 4.68 -0.27
CA VAL A 135 -4.85 5.56 -1.40
C VAL A 135 -3.35 5.47 -1.65
N ILE A 136 -2.98 5.04 -2.85
CA ILE A 136 -1.58 4.89 -3.24
C ILE A 136 -0.96 6.25 -3.45
N VAL A 137 0.11 6.53 -2.71
CA VAL A 137 0.91 7.75 -2.88
C VAL A 137 2.08 7.50 -3.82
N ASP A 138 2.79 6.38 -3.61
CA ASP A 138 3.94 6.01 -4.41
C ASP A 138 4.18 4.50 -4.31
N VAL A 139 4.67 3.91 -5.39
CA VAL A 139 5.07 2.51 -5.41
C VAL A 139 6.59 2.46 -5.46
N LYS A 140 7.21 1.96 -4.39
CA LYS A 140 8.66 1.87 -4.30
C LYS A 140 9.23 0.61 -4.97
N GLY A 141 8.37 -0.35 -5.29
CA GLY A 141 8.78 -1.59 -5.91
C GLY A 141 9.44 -2.56 -4.93
N MET A 142 10.32 -3.39 -5.44
CA MET A 142 11.01 -4.39 -4.62
C MET A 142 12.35 -3.87 -4.13
N SER A 143 12.64 -4.09 -2.85
CA SER A 143 13.93 -3.79 -2.25
C SER A 143 14.19 -4.72 -1.07
N ALA A 144 15.36 -4.58 -0.44
CA ALA A 144 15.76 -5.47 0.65
C ALA A 144 14.71 -5.52 1.77
N LYS A 145 14.41 -6.73 2.24
CA LYS A 145 13.43 -6.96 3.30
C LYS A 145 13.83 -6.27 4.58
N VAL A 146 12.84 -5.74 5.30
CA VAL A 146 12.98 -5.29 6.68
C VAL A 146 12.21 -6.28 7.55
N ALA A 147 12.85 -6.86 8.54
CA ALA A 147 12.21 -7.82 9.43
C ALA A 147 11.10 -7.13 10.25
N PHE A 148 9.98 -7.82 10.43
CA PHE A 148 8.92 -7.33 11.30
C PHE A 148 9.31 -7.42 12.76
N THR A 149 8.93 -6.44 13.52
CA THR A 149 9.14 -6.39 14.96
C THR A 149 7.89 -6.79 15.74
#